data_e9ca2de72a789b84c4cdc35ed6e14808
#
_entry.id   e9ca2de72a789b84c4cdc35ed6e14808
#
_cell.length_a   1.000
_cell.length_b   1.000
_cell.length_c   1.000
_cell.angle_alpha   90.00
_cell.angle_beta   90.00
_cell.angle_gamma   90.00
#
_symmetry.space_group_name_H-M   'P 1'
#
loop_
_entity.id
_entity.type
_entity.pdbx_description
1 polymer ?
#
loop_
_entity_poly.entity_id
_entity_poly.type
_entity_poly.pdbx_seq_one_letter_code
_entity_poly.pdbx_strand_id
1 'polypeptide(L)'
;GLINVILKNGWEDKSMINDRTYGFSDLKKELKRYDLDTVSDITGVPVKDIEHAARIMAENRPGTLIWAMGGTQHTNGTSNTRSYAALQLVLGNMGKVGGGCNIFRGHDNVQGATDLGVLSNTLPGYYGLGVNTAYKHWANVWGVEHDWIKSRFKDEKIMGKKGFTVARWYEGVLMDPKELGQDVNVHAAFYWGHSCNSQSQMDRIKTALDKVELLVDIDPFVTT
;
A
#
# COMPACT_ATOMS: atom_id res chain seq x y z
N GLY A 1 2.82 -12.41 18.00
CA GLY A 1 3.49 -13.59 18.57
C GLY A 1 5.02 -13.49 18.48
N LEU A 2 5.58 -13.44 17.26
CA LEU A 2 7.05 -13.43 17.08
C LEU A 2 7.76 -12.34 17.88
N ILE A 3 7.26 -11.11 17.86
CA ILE A 3 7.85 -9.99 18.62
C ILE A 3 7.78 -10.28 20.13
N ASN A 4 6.70 -10.86 20.63
CA ASN A 4 6.60 -11.25 22.05
C ASN A 4 7.69 -12.25 22.45
N VAL A 5 7.93 -13.26 21.64
CA VAL A 5 9.00 -14.23 21.89
C VAL A 5 10.37 -13.55 21.88
N ILE A 6 10.63 -12.69 20.90
CA ILE A 6 11.90 -11.96 20.78
C ILE A 6 12.16 -11.11 22.03
N LEU A 7 11.16 -10.34 22.48
CA LEU A 7 11.29 -9.47 23.66
C LEU A 7 11.39 -10.28 24.97
N LYS A 8 10.65 -11.38 25.09
CA LYS A 8 10.71 -12.28 26.26
C LYS A 8 12.09 -12.88 26.47
N ASN A 9 12.78 -13.17 25.37
CA ASN A 9 14.11 -13.77 25.40
C ASN A 9 15.27 -12.76 25.32
N GLY A 10 14.99 -11.46 25.24
CA GLY A 10 16.01 -10.42 25.13
C GLY A 10 16.79 -10.43 23.81
N TRP A 11 16.16 -10.91 22.74
CA TRP A 11 16.78 -11.03 21.42
C TRP A 11 16.62 -9.77 20.56
N GLU A 12 15.96 -8.73 21.08
CA GLU A 12 15.80 -7.46 20.38
C GLU A 12 17.12 -6.70 20.19
N ASP A 13 17.20 -5.89 19.15
CA ASP A 13 18.30 -4.94 18.96
C ASP A 13 17.98 -3.64 19.72
N LYS A 14 18.56 -3.52 20.93
CA LYS A 14 18.33 -2.37 21.81
C LYS A 14 18.82 -1.05 21.23
N SER A 15 19.92 -1.07 20.48
CA SER A 15 20.45 0.15 19.84
C SER A 15 19.49 0.64 18.75
N MET A 16 19.05 -0.25 17.86
CA MET A 16 18.06 0.10 16.85
C MET A 16 16.79 0.69 17.48
N ILE A 17 16.30 0.05 18.55
CA ILE A 17 15.09 0.49 19.25
C ILE A 17 15.28 1.89 19.84
N ASN A 18 16.37 2.12 20.57
CA ASN A 18 16.61 3.37 21.28
C ASN A 18 16.93 4.54 20.34
N ASP A 19 17.74 4.27 19.31
CA ASP A 19 18.31 5.31 18.47
C ASP A 19 17.49 5.62 17.21
N ARG A 20 16.65 4.67 16.77
CA ARG A 20 16.00 4.72 15.45
C ARG A 20 14.49 4.48 15.45
N THR A 21 13.88 4.19 16.60
CA THR A 21 12.43 3.94 16.65
C THR A 21 11.70 4.92 17.54
N TYR A 22 10.42 5.11 17.22
CA TYR A 22 9.47 5.88 18.01
C TYR A 22 8.28 4.99 18.41
N GLY A 23 7.74 5.20 19.62
CA GLY A 23 6.52 4.52 20.07
C GLY A 23 6.74 3.05 20.53
N PHE A 24 7.96 2.64 20.83
CA PHE A 24 8.24 1.27 21.26
C PHE A 24 7.51 0.91 22.58
N SER A 25 7.35 1.87 23.48
CA SER A 25 6.58 1.67 24.73
C SER A 25 5.10 1.35 24.45
N ASP A 26 4.52 1.95 23.42
CA ASP A 26 3.14 1.70 23.04
C ASP A 26 2.99 0.37 22.31
N LEU A 27 3.95 0.00 21.49
CA LEU A 27 4.04 -1.35 20.92
C LEU A 27 4.06 -2.40 22.04
N LYS A 28 4.90 -2.24 23.07
CA LYS A 28 4.95 -3.16 24.22
C LYS A 28 3.62 -3.28 24.96
N LYS A 29 2.85 -2.19 25.08
CA LYS A 29 1.51 -2.25 25.68
C LYS A 29 0.55 -3.06 24.80
N GLU A 30 0.55 -2.81 23.50
CA GLU A 30 -0.32 -3.50 22.55
C GLU A 30 0.01 -5.01 22.48
N LEU A 31 1.27 -5.38 22.52
CA LEU A 31 1.72 -6.78 22.47
C LEU A 31 1.17 -7.65 23.62
N LYS A 32 0.74 -7.06 24.75
CA LYS A 32 0.13 -7.80 25.85
C LYS A 32 -1.17 -8.52 25.45
N ARG A 33 -1.82 -8.07 24.38
CA ARG A 33 -3.04 -8.68 23.84
C ARG A 33 -2.76 -9.91 22.98
N TYR A 34 -1.52 -10.15 22.64
CA TYR A 34 -1.06 -11.19 21.71
C TYR A 34 -0.13 -12.17 22.39
N ASP A 35 -0.58 -12.74 23.53
CA ASP A 35 0.12 -13.88 24.14
C ASP A 35 0.13 -15.08 23.18
N LEU A 36 1.03 -16.04 23.43
CA LEU A 36 1.27 -17.11 22.46
C LEU A 36 0.10 -18.07 22.31
N ASP A 37 -0.67 -18.28 23.36
CA ASP A 37 -1.85 -19.15 23.30
C ASP A 37 -2.94 -18.49 22.44
N THR A 38 -3.21 -17.21 22.69
CA THR A 38 -4.13 -16.40 21.86
C THR A 38 -3.70 -16.38 20.40
N VAL A 39 -2.40 -16.16 20.13
CA VAL A 39 -1.87 -16.15 18.76
C VAL A 39 -1.99 -17.52 18.11
N SER A 40 -1.70 -18.59 18.83
CA SER A 40 -1.83 -19.96 18.34
C SER A 40 -3.28 -20.30 17.99
N ASP A 41 -4.22 -19.94 18.85
CA ASP A 41 -5.65 -20.13 18.61
C ASP A 41 -6.15 -19.40 17.36
N ILE A 42 -5.75 -18.13 17.19
CA ILE A 42 -6.20 -17.31 16.04
C ILE A 42 -5.56 -17.79 14.73
N THR A 43 -4.29 -18.17 14.76
CA THR A 43 -3.52 -18.48 13.56
C THR A 43 -3.51 -19.95 13.17
N GLY A 44 -3.84 -20.84 14.11
CA GLY A 44 -3.68 -22.28 13.97
C GLY A 44 -2.21 -22.74 14.01
N VAL A 45 -1.27 -21.83 14.28
CA VAL A 45 0.18 -22.18 14.35
C VAL A 45 0.53 -22.59 15.78
N PRO A 46 1.08 -23.79 16.00
CA PRO A 46 1.47 -24.24 17.34
C PRO A 46 2.48 -23.29 17.99
N VAL A 47 2.35 -23.06 19.30
CA VAL A 47 3.24 -22.18 20.08
C VAL A 47 4.72 -22.50 19.86
N LYS A 48 5.08 -23.78 19.88
CA LYS A 48 6.47 -24.24 19.63
C LYS A 48 7.03 -23.80 18.29
N ASP A 49 6.18 -23.71 17.25
CA ASP A 49 6.60 -23.31 15.91
C ASP A 49 6.76 -21.80 15.81
N ILE A 50 5.93 -21.02 16.54
CA ILE A 50 6.09 -19.57 16.70
C ILE A 50 7.41 -19.26 17.43
N GLU A 51 7.71 -19.97 18.51
CA GLU A 51 8.97 -19.82 19.27
C GLU A 51 10.19 -20.22 18.41
N HIS A 52 10.09 -21.31 17.68
CA HIS A 52 11.13 -21.76 16.77
C HIS A 52 11.42 -20.75 15.65
N ALA A 53 10.39 -20.25 15.00
CA ALA A 53 10.52 -19.22 13.96
C ALA A 53 11.17 -17.94 14.50
N ALA A 54 10.72 -17.46 15.66
CA ALA A 54 11.30 -16.28 16.31
C ALA A 54 12.79 -16.46 16.62
N ARG A 55 13.19 -17.65 17.08
CA ARG A 55 14.59 -17.99 17.34
C ARG A 55 15.42 -17.96 16.07
N ILE A 56 14.97 -18.64 15.00
CA ILE A 56 15.66 -18.64 13.71
C ILE A 56 15.89 -17.22 13.22
N MET A 57 14.85 -16.37 13.29
CA MET A 57 14.96 -14.96 12.86
C MET A 57 15.94 -14.16 13.72
N ALA A 58 16.00 -14.44 15.02
CA ALA A 58 16.91 -13.74 15.92
C ALA A 58 18.37 -14.18 15.79
N GLU A 59 18.62 -15.46 15.56
CA GLU A 59 19.95 -16.04 15.44
C GLU A 59 20.61 -15.79 14.08
N ASN A 60 19.81 -15.59 13.01
CA ASN A 60 20.29 -15.43 11.63
C ASN A 60 20.07 -14.01 11.11
N ARG A 61 20.59 -13.02 11.84
CA ARG A 61 20.55 -11.61 11.42
C ARG A 61 21.82 -11.22 10.65
N PRO A 62 21.71 -10.27 9.67
CA PRO A 62 20.51 -9.61 9.23
C PRO A 62 19.63 -10.48 8.34
N GLY A 63 18.31 -10.36 8.49
CA GLY A 63 17.31 -11.06 7.69
C GLY A 63 16.42 -10.10 6.90
N THR A 64 16.01 -10.53 5.72
CA THR A 64 15.06 -9.79 4.88
C THR A 64 13.65 -10.37 5.04
N LEU A 65 12.66 -9.50 5.26
CA LEU A 65 11.25 -9.87 5.21
C LEU A 65 10.65 -9.43 3.88
N ILE A 66 10.09 -10.38 3.16
CA ILE A 66 9.52 -10.16 1.83
C ILE A 66 8.02 -10.41 1.88
N TRP A 67 7.24 -9.49 1.31
CA TRP A 67 5.82 -9.70 1.10
C TRP A 67 5.35 -9.07 -0.21
N ALA A 68 4.14 -9.38 -0.60
CA ALA A 68 3.49 -8.82 -1.78
C ALA A 68 2.03 -8.48 -1.46
N MET A 69 1.14 -8.59 -2.43
CA MET A 69 -0.26 -8.22 -2.30
C MET A 69 -1.01 -9.08 -1.27
N GLY A 70 -0.62 -10.35 -1.10
CA GLY A 70 -1.23 -11.24 -0.10
C GLY A 70 -1.12 -10.74 1.34
N GLY A 71 -0.06 -10.00 1.69
CA GLY A 71 0.08 -9.33 2.99
C GLY A 71 -0.57 -7.95 3.06
N THR A 72 -0.79 -7.31 1.92
CA THR A 72 -1.19 -5.89 1.83
C THR A 72 -2.68 -5.70 1.49
N GLN A 73 -3.25 -6.52 0.60
CA GLN A 73 -4.61 -6.34 0.11
C GLN A 73 -5.67 -6.94 1.05
N HIS A 74 -5.70 -6.45 2.26
CA HIS A 74 -6.70 -6.76 3.28
C HIS A 74 -7.29 -5.47 3.85
N THR A 75 -8.44 -5.56 4.49
CA THR A 75 -9.08 -4.42 5.18
C THR A 75 -8.14 -3.80 6.22
N ASN A 76 -7.32 -4.64 6.84
CA ASN A 76 -6.29 -4.27 7.83
C ASN A 76 -4.86 -4.28 7.25
N GLY A 77 -4.70 -4.18 5.94
CA GLY A 77 -3.40 -4.28 5.25
C GLY A 77 -2.34 -3.30 5.77
N THR A 78 -2.73 -2.07 6.12
CA THR A 78 -1.82 -1.10 6.75
C THR A 78 -1.27 -1.61 8.08
N SER A 79 -2.10 -2.26 8.91
CA SER A 79 -1.66 -2.83 10.19
C SER A 79 -0.74 -4.03 9.98
N ASN A 80 -1.04 -4.87 8.98
CA ASN A 80 -0.19 -6.00 8.61
C ASN A 80 1.22 -5.53 8.23
N THR A 81 1.32 -4.58 7.29
CA THR A 81 2.61 -4.08 6.81
C THR A 81 3.39 -3.33 7.88
N ARG A 82 2.71 -2.61 8.77
CA ARG A 82 3.34 -2.01 9.97
C ARG A 82 3.89 -3.07 10.91
N SER A 83 3.19 -4.18 11.11
CA SER A 83 3.67 -5.29 11.96
C SER A 83 4.92 -5.94 11.39
N TYR A 84 5.01 -6.08 10.05
CA TYR A 84 6.22 -6.58 9.39
C TYR A 84 7.41 -5.63 9.58
N ALA A 85 7.19 -4.35 9.40
CA ALA A 85 8.23 -3.35 9.63
C ALA A 85 8.65 -3.30 11.11
N ALA A 86 7.71 -3.36 12.04
CA ALA A 86 7.99 -3.39 13.48
C ALA A 86 8.86 -4.61 13.87
N LEU A 87 8.58 -5.80 13.32
CA LEU A 87 9.39 -7.00 13.55
C LEU A 87 10.84 -6.77 13.06
N GLN A 88 11.02 -6.21 11.88
CA GLN A 88 12.35 -5.95 11.33
C GLN A 88 13.11 -4.86 12.10
N LEU A 89 12.42 -3.85 12.62
CA LEU A 89 13.01 -2.85 13.52
C LEU A 89 13.45 -3.45 14.84
N VAL A 90 12.59 -4.29 15.46
CA VAL A 90 12.90 -4.96 16.72
C VAL A 90 14.11 -5.89 16.60
N LEU A 91 14.25 -6.57 15.46
CA LEU A 91 15.40 -7.43 15.16
C LEU A 91 16.66 -6.64 14.74
N GLY A 92 16.55 -5.33 14.50
CA GLY A 92 17.68 -4.51 14.05
C GLY A 92 18.14 -4.80 12.63
N ASN A 93 17.24 -5.29 11.78
CA ASN A 93 17.56 -5.65 10.38
C ASN A 93 17.51 -4.47 9.41
N MET A 94 16.86 -3.36 9.80
CA MET A 94 16.71 -2.20 8.92
C MET A 94 18.03 -1.46 8.72
N GLY A 95 18.32 -1.08 7.46
CA GLY A 95 19.53 -0.36 7.09
C GLY A 95 20.81 -1.22 7.05
N LYS A 96 20.70 -2.54 7.15
CA LYS A 96 21.81 -3.48 7.03
C LYS A 96 21.77 -4.18 5.67
N VAL A 97 22.93 -4.42 5.08
CA VAL A 97 23.03 -5.20 3.83
C VAL A 97 22.48 -6.60 4.06
N GLY A 98 21.55 -7.03 3.20
CA GLY A 98 20.83 -8.31 3.33
C GLY A 98 19.68 -8.28 4.33
N GLY A 99 19.39 -7.15 4.95
CA GLY A 99 18.26 -6.96 5.87
C GLY A 99 17.16 -6.07 5.31
N GLY A 100 16.13 -5.86 6.11
CA GLY A 100 15.06 -4.90 5.83
C GLY A 100 13.75 -5.51 5.33
N CYS A 101 12.92 -4.63 4.79
CA CYS A 101 11.61 -4.95 4.22
C CYS A 101 11.64 -4.79 2.72
N ASN A 102 11.24 -5.83 1.98
CA ASN A 102 11.18 -5.80 0.53
C ASN A 102 9.78 -6.20 0.06
N ILE A 103 9.24 -5.44 -0.90
CA ILE A 103 7.90 -5.67 -1.44
C ILE A 103 8.01 -6.11 -2.89
N PHE A 104 7.54 -7.33 -3.19
CA PHE A 104 7.37 -7.80 -4.56
C PHE A 104 6.03 -7.32 -5.09
N ARG A 105 6.04 -6.24 -5.85
CA ARG A 105 4.82 -5.47 -6.18
C ARG A 105 3.97 -6.09 -7.31
N GLY A 106 4.39 -7.13 -7.93
CA GLY A 106 3.68 -7.88 -8.97
C GLY A 106 4.18 -7.55 -10.37
N HIS A 107 3.78 -6.43 -10.95
CA HIS A 107 4.23 -6.03 -12.28
C HIS A 107 5.66 -5.50 -12.30
N ASP A 108 6.31 -5.64 -13.46
CA ASP A 108 7.65 -5.13 -13.70
C ASP A 108 7.69 -3.62 -13.52
N ASN A 109 8.68 -3.16 -12.76
CA ASN A 109 8.94 -1.75 -12.50
C ASN A 109 7.73 -0.92 -11.99
N VAL A 110 6.80 -1.51 -11.26
CA VAL A 110 5.71 -0.77 -10.61
C VAL A 110 6.25 0.36 -9.73
N GLN A 111 7.35 0.10 -9.02
CA GLN A 111 8.02 1.12 -8.20
C GLN A 111 8.43 2.32 -9.05
N GLY A 112 9.14 2.11 -10.15
CA GLY A 112 9.58 3.18 -11.03
C GLY A 112 8.41 3.94 -11.66
N ALA A 113 7.36 3.24 -12.08
CA ALA A 113 6.16 3.87 -12.62
C ALA A 113 5.49 4.81 -11.60
N THR A 114 5.35 4.37 -10.35
CA THR A 114 4.77 5.21 -9.29
C THR A 114 5.71 6.35 -8.87
N ASP A 115 7.02 6.12 -8.85
CA ASP A 115 8.02 7.16 -8.55
C ASP A 115 8.01 8.28 -9.60
N LEU A 116 7.74 7.94 -10.88
CA LEU A 116 7.61 8.90 -11.96
C LEU A 116 6.24 9.61 -11.99
N GLY A 117 5.33 9.29 -11.09
CA GLY A 117 4.04 9.96 -10.99
C GLY A 117 2.99 9.45 -11.98
N VAL A 118 3.09 8.20 -12.44
CA VAL A 118 2.04 7.55 -13.25
C VAL A 118 0.87 7.16 -12.33
N LEU A 119 0.31 8.17 -11.70
CA LEU A 119 -0.85 8.11 -10.80
C LEU A 119 -1.71 9.35 -11.04
N SER A 120 -3.02 9.20 -10.92
CA SER A 120 -3.98 10.27 -11.22
C SER A 120 -3.86 11.52 -10.32
N ASN A 121 -3.22 11.41 -9.17
CA ASN A 121 -3.21 12.43 -8.12
C ASN A 121 -1.83 12.82 -7.62
N THR A 122 -0.76 12.44 -8.34
CA THR A 122 0.60 12.76 -7.93
C THR A 122 1.46 13.27 -9.09
N LEU A 123 2.41 14.14 -8.75
CA LEU A 123 3.61 14.44 -9.52
C LEU A 123 4.72 13.43 -9.18
N PRO A 124 5.83 13.39 -9.94
CA PRO A 124 6.96 12.52 -9.62
C PRO A 124 7.41 12.64 -8.16
N GLY A 125 7.89 11.55 -7.58
CA GLY A 125 8.30 11.49 -6.17
C GLY A 125 7.15 11.54 -5.17
N TYR A 126 5.94 11.15 -5.57
CA TYR A 126 4.72 11.14 -4.74
C TYR A 126 4.24 12.52 -4.26
N TYR A 127 4.66 13.59 -4.91
CA TYR A 127 4.19 14.93 -4.61
C TYR A 127 2.70 15.06 -5.01
N GLY A 128 1.84 15.31 -4.03
CA GLY A 128 0.39 15.38 -4.25
C GLY A 128 -0.05 16.61 -5.06
N LEU A 129 -0.95 16.41 -6.03
CA LEU A 129 -1.50 17.48 -6.85
C LEU A 129 -2.34 18.51 -6.08
N GLY A 130 -2.85 18.18 -4.90
CA GLY A 130 -3.58 19.11 -4.03
C GLY A 130 -2.69 19.97 -3.13
N VAL A 131 -1.35 19.91 -3.28
CA VAL A 131 -0.40 20.55 -2.35
C VAL A 131 0.43 21.60 -3.07
N ASN A 132 0.24 22.88 -2.72
CA ASN A 132 0.92 23.99 -3.38
C ASN A 132 2.46 23.93 -3.32
N THR A 133 3.03 23.37 -2.24
CA THR A 133 4.47 23.14 -2.12
C THR A 133 5.02 22.16 -3.14
N ALA A 134 4.19 21.21 -3.62
CA ALA A 134 4.56 20.29 -4.69
C ALA A 134 4.79 21.03 -6.02
N TYR A 135 3.91 21.96 -6.35
CA TYR A 135 4.07 22.79 -7.55
C TYR A 135 5.31 23.67 -7.48
N LYS A 136 5.57 24.29 -6.34
CA LYS A 136 6.79 25.11 -6.14
C LYS A 136 8.05 24.28 -6.31
N HIS A 137 8.09 23.07 -5.74
CA HIS A 137 9.22 22.17 -5.86
C HIS A 137 9.46 21.83 -7.35
N TRP A 138 8.47 21.36 -8.05
CA TRP A 138 8.62 20.92 -9.44
C TRP A 138 8.79 22.07 -10.42
N ALA A 139 8.22 23.25 -10.17
CA ALA A 139 8.53 24.44 -10.92
C ALA A 139 10.03 24.77 -10.88
N ASN A 140 10.60 24.72 -9.69
CA ASN A 140 12.03 24.95 -9.50
C ASN A 140 12.90 23.88 -10.17
N VAL A 141 12.53 22.59 -10.04
CA VAL A 141 13.28 21.48 -10.66
C VAL A 141 13.22 21.53 -12.19
N TRP A 142 12.06 21.86 -12.76
CA TRP A 142 11.87 21.90 -14.21
C TRP A 142 12.26 23.26 -14.83
N GLY A 143 12.62 24.24 -14.02
CA GLY A 143 12.97 25.58 -14.51
C GLY A 143 11.84 26.32 -15.18
N VAL A 144 10.61 26.15 -14.68
CA VAL A 144 9.39 26.79 -15.18
C VAL A 144 8.70 27.61 -14.09
N GLU A 145 7.85 28.54 -14.49
CA GLU A 145 7.07 29.33 -13.55
C GLU A 145 6.05 28.49 -12.80
N HIS A 146 5.88 28.77 -11.50
CA HIS A 146 4.91 28.09 -10.66
C HIS A 146 3.49 28.12 -11.22
N ASP A 147 3.06 29.29 -11.71
CA ASP A 147 1.71 29.46 -12.26
C ASP A 147 1.53 28.72 -13.59
N TRP A 148 2.62 28.52 -14.34
CA TRP A 148 2.59 27.70 -15.54
C TRP A 148 2.25 26.24 -15.22
N ILE A 149 2.89 25.63 -14.23
CA ILE A 149 2.54 24.26 -13.81
C ILE A 149 1.07 24.22 -13.35
N LYS A 150 0.67 25.17 -12.51
CA LYS A 150 -0.67 25.24 -11.96
C LYS A 150 -1.73 25.36 -13.05
N SER A 151 -1.45 26.10 -14.11
CA SER A 151 -2.35 26.27 -15.24
C SER A 151 -2.57 25.00 -16.08
N ARG A 152 -1.72 23.98 -15.92
CA ARG A 152 -1.92 22.67 -16.61
C ARG A 152 -3.07 21.88 -16.02
N PHE A 153 -3.47 22.21 -14.81
CA PHE A 153 -4.52 21.58 -14.06
C PHE A 153 -5.68 22.56 -13.86
N LYS A 154 -6.78 22.33 -14.54
CA LYS A 154 -7.86 23.33 -14.67
C LYS A 154 -8.73 23.51 -13.44
N ASP A 155 -8.77 22.52 -12.53
CA ASP A 155 -9.68 22.54 -11.39
C ASP A 155 -9.01 21.99 -10.13
N GLU A 156 -8.67 22.89 -9.22
CA GLU A 156 -8.04 22.55 -7.94
C GLU A 156 -8.92 21.62 -7.07
N LYS A 157 -10.24 21.67 -7.22
CA LYS A 157 -11.15 20.81 -6.46
C LYS A 157 -11.09 19.36 -6.92
N ILE A 158 -10.87 19.15 -8.24
CA ILE A 158 -10.77 17.80 -8.82
C ILE A 158 -9.39 17.21 -8.59
N MET A 159 -8.34 18.00 -8.59
CA MET A 159 -6.96 17.54 -8.53
C MET A 159 -6.57 16.83 -7.21
N GLY A 160 -7.23 17.16 -6.12
CA GLY A 160 -7.08 16.47 -4.85
C GLY A 160 -7.90 15.17 -4.74
N LYS A 161 -8.80 14.91 -5.68
CA LYS A 161 -9.65 13.71 -5.66
C LYS A 161 -8.87 12.51 -6.19
N LYS A 162 -8.89 11.43 -5.43
CA LYS A 162 -8.15 10.19 -5.77
C LYS A 162 -8.87 9.28 -6.75
N GLY A 163 -10.09 9.63 -7.17
CA GLY A 163 -10.94 8.76 -7.97
C GLY A 163 -11.38 7.51 -7.18
N PHE A 164 -11.75 6.46 -7.90
CA PHE A 164 -12.14 5.19 -7.31
C PHE A 164 -10.98 4.20 -7.29
N THR A 165 -10.97 3.32 -6.29
CA THR A 165 -10.10 2.15 -6.34
C THR A 165 -10.59 1.16 -7.39
N VAL A 166 -9.69 0.34 -7.92
CA VAL A 166 -10.03 -0.72 -8.89
C VAL A 166 -11.15 -1.64 -8.39
N ALA A 167 -11.23 -1.87 -7.08
CA ALA A 167 -12.28 -2.72 -6.49
C ALA A 167 -13.67 -2.04 -6.38
N ARG A 168 -13.78 -0.73 -6.60
CA ARG A 168 -14.99 0.07 -6.34
C ARG A 168 -15.38 1.04 -7.46
N TRP A 169 -14.67 1.06 -8.58
CA TRP A 169 -14.97 2.00 -9.67
C TRP A 169 -16.38 1.83 -10.24
N TYR A 170 -16.95 0.63 -10.16
CA TYR A 170 -18.34 0.37 -10.56
C TYR A 170 -19.35 1.25 -9.83
N GLU A 171 -19.04 1.70 -8.62
CA GLU A 171 -19.90 2.61 -7.86
C GLU A 171 -20.09 3.93 -8.61
N GLY A 172 -19.02 4.44 -9.24
CA GLY A 172 -19.08 5.65 -10.06
C GLY A 172 -19.99 5.54 -11.28
N VAL A 173 -20.33 4.33 -11.70
CA VAL A 173 -21.28 4.06 -12.80
C VAL A 173 -22.69 3.81 -12.28
N LEU A 174 -22.82 3.06 -11.18
CA LEU A 174 -24.07 2.47 -10.73
C LEU A 174 -24.82 3.28 -9.67
N MET A 175 -24.10 4.09 -8.89
CA MET A 175 -24.69 4.85 -7.77
C MET A 175 -25.04 6.29 -8.19
N ASP A 176 -25.86 6.96 -7.40
CA ASP A 176 -26.14 8.38 -7.58
C ASP A 176 -24.83 9.17 -7.37
N PRO A 177 -24.39 9.98 -8.34
CA PRO A 177 -23.15 10.76 -8.22
C PRO A 177 -23.14 11.68 -7.00
N LYS A 178 -24.28 12.17 -6.55
CA LYS A 178 -24.39 13.02 -5.35
C LYS A 178 -23.99 12.27 -4.06
N GLU A 179 -24.34 10.99 -3.96
CA GLU A 179 -23.92 10.15 -2.82
C GLU A 179 -22.41 9.93 -2.80
N LEU A 180 -21.77 10.01 -3.96
CA LEU A 180 -20.33 9.84 -4.13
C LEU A 180 -19.57 11.17 -4.09
N GLY A 181 -20.27 12.29 -3.97
CA GLY A 181 -19.68 13.63 -4.06
C GLY A 181 -19.08 13.94 -5.43
N GLN A 182 -19.70 13.42 -6.49
CA GLN A 182 -19.34 13.65 -7.88
C GLN A 182 -20.44 14.46 -8.59
N ASP A 183 -20.06 15.15 -9.67
CA ASP A 183 -21.00 15.94 -10.45
C ASP A 183 -21.77 15.08 -11.46
N VAL A 184 -21.12 14.04 -11.98
CA VAL A 184 -21.67 13.12 -13.01
C VAL A 184 -21.18 11.69 -12.76
N ASN A 185 -21.90 10.72 -13.34
CA ASN A 185 -21.47 9.33 -13.36
C ASN A 185 -20.27 9.11 -14.29
N VAL A 186 -19.61 7.98 -14.14
CA VAL A 186 -18.58 7.51 -15.06
C VAL A 186 -19.26 6.99 -16.33
N HIS A 187 -18.98 7.61 -17.49
CA HIS A 187 -19.57 7.29 -18.79
C HIS A 187 -18.62 6.48 -19.69
N ALA A 188 -17.30 6.57 -19.46
CA ALA A 188 -16.31 5.87 -20.26
C ALA A 188 -15.29 5.13 -19.39
N ALA A 189 -14.90 3.94 -19.84
CA ALA A 189 -13.85 3.14 -19.23
C ALA A 189 -12.78 2.79 -20.27
N PHE A 190 -11.52 3.02 -19.90
CA PHE A 190 -10.35 2.63 -20.68
C PHE A 190 -9.57 1.59 -19.89
N TYR A 191 -9.49 0.38 -20.41
CA TYR A 191 -8.65 -0.68 -19.90
C TYR A 191 -7.36 -0.75 -20.70
N TRP A 192 -6.26 -0.65 -20.02
CA TRP A 192 -4.95 -0.66 -20.65
C TRP A 192 -4.06 -1.73 -20.02
N GLY A 193 -3.89 -2.86 -20.71
CA GLY A 193 -3.14 -4.00 -20.21
C GLY A 193 -3.70 -4.54 -18.90
N HIS A 194 -5.03 -4.53 -18.73
CA HIS A 194 -5.71 -4.97 -17.53
C HIS A 194 -6.95 -5.79 -17.84
N SER A 195 -7.02 -7.00 -17.29
CA SER A 195 -8.20 -7.85 -17.43
C SER A 195 -9.22 -7.59 -16.34
N CYS A 196 -10.48 -7.40 -16.73
CA CYS A 196 -11.60 -7.32 -15.80
C CYS A 196 -11.73 -8.58 -14.92
N ASN A 197 -11.33 -9.74 -15.45
CA ASN A 197 -11.50 -11.04 -14.80
C ASN A 197 -10.71 -11.23 -13.51
N SER A 198 -9.73 -10.36 -13.22
CA SER A 198 -8.93 -10.41 -12.00
C SER A 198 -9.36 -9.42 -10.92
N GLN A 199 -10.46 -8.71 -11.12
CA GLN A 199 -10.97 -7.73 -10.16
C GLN A 199 -11.88 -8.36 -9.11
N SER A 200 -11.95 -7.73 -7.94
CA SER A 200 -12.96 -8.07 -6.93
C SER A 200 -14.36 -7.64 -7.39
N GLN A 201 -15.37 -8.34 -6.95
CA GLN A 201 -16.79 -8.00 -7.21
C GLN A 201 -17.16 -7.98 -8.71
N MET A 202 -16.71 -8.97 -9.42
CA MET A 202 -16.91 -9.13 -10.87
C MET A 202 -18.35 -8.95 -11.34
N ASP A 203 -19.34 -9.42 -10.58
CA ASP A 203 -20.75 -9.30 -10.96
C ASP A 203 -21.18 -7.82 -11.05
N ARG A 204 -20.71 -6.99 -10.12
CA ARG A 204 -20.97 -5.55 -10.12
C ARG A 204 -20.21 -4.83 -11.22
N ILE A 205 -18.97 -5.27 -11.48
CA ILE A 205 -18.16 -4.73 -12.57
C ILE A 205 -18.82 -5.05 -13.93
N LYS A 206 -19.27 -6.27 -14.15
CA LYS A 206 -20.03 -6.62 -15.38
C LYS A 206 -21.26 -5.72 -15.55
N THR A 207 -22.05 -5.55 -14.48
CA THR A 207 -23.22 -4.65 -14.51
C THR A 207 -22.82 -3.19 -14.83
N ALA A 208 -21.66 -2.73 -14.35
CA ALA A 208 -21.16 -1.39 -14.67
C ALA A 208 -20.70 -1.29 -16.11
N LEU A 209 -19.99 -2.30 -16.62
CA LEU A 209 -19.54 -2.35 -18.02
C LEU A 209 -20.71 -2.33 -19.01
N ASP A 210 -21.82 -3.02 -18.68
CA ASP A 210 -23.03 -2.98 -19.49
C ASP A 210 -23.70 -1.58 -19.55
N LYS A 211 -23.35 -0.69 -18.64
CA LYS A 211 -23.93 0.66 -18.53
C LYS A 211 -23.01 1.80 -19.00
N VAL A 212 -21.70 1.56 -19.13
CA VAL A 212 -20.83 2.59 -19.67
C VAL A 212 -21.13 2.82 -21.16
N GLU A 213 -21.08 4.07 -21.57
CA GLU A 213 -21.37 4.47 -22.96
C GLU A 213 -20.19 4.16 -23.91
N LEU A 214 -18.99 4.13 -23.37
CA LEU A 214 -17.78 3.82 -24.11
C LEU A 214 -16.87 2.91 -23.28
N LEU A 215 -16.53 1.76 -23.84
CA LEU A 215 -15.48 0.88 -23.33
C LEU A 215 -14.37 0.77 -24.39
N VAL A 216 -13.15 1.08 -24.00
CA VAL A 216 -11.96 0.90 -24.82
C VAL A 216 -11.03 -0.06 -24.09
N ASP A 217 -10.73 -1.19 -24.73
CA ASP A 217 -9.79 -2.19 -24.24
C ASP A 217 -8.54 -2.19 -25.11
N ILE A 218 -7.38 -2.01 -24.49
CA ILE A 218 -6.07 -1.99 -25.13
C ILE A 218 -5.28 -3.15 -24.57
N ASP A 219 -5.46 -4.30 -25.15
CA ASP A 219 -4.86 -5.59 -24.77
C ASP A 219 -4.44 -6.37 -26.03
N PRO A 220 -3.36 -7.15 -25.99
CA PRO A 220 -2.97 -8.02 -27.10
C PRO A 220 -3.97 -9.16 -27.37
N PHE A 221 -4.84 -9.47 -26.42
CA PHE A 221 -5.87 -10.50 -26.55
C PHE A 221 -7.26 -9.91 -26.32
N VAL A 222 -8.24 -10.45 -27.05
CA VAL A 222 -9.65 -10.17 -26.76
C VAL A 222 -10.02 -10.89 -25.46
N THR A 223 -10.14 -10.14 -24.39
CA THR A 223 -10.58 -10.66 -23.08
C THR A 223 -12.06 -10.35 -22.88
N THR A 224 -12.78 -11.30 -22.31
CA THR A 224 -14.22 -11.16 -22.00
C THR A 224 -14.43 -10.59 -20.61
#